data_84095d319b3e4fe2a723f25f76af2227
#
_entry.id   84095d319b3e4fe2a723f25f76af2227
#
_cell.length_a   1.000
_cell.length_b   1.000
_cell.length_c   1.000
_cell.angle_alpha   90.00
_cell.angle_beta   90.00
_cell.angle_gamma   90.00
#
_symmetry.space_group_name_H-M   'P 1'
#
loop_
_entity.id
_entity.type
_entity.pdbx_description
1 polymer ?
#
loop_
_entity_poly.entity_id
_entity_poly.type
_entity_poly.pdbx_seq_one_letter_code
_entity_poly.pdbx_strand_id
1 'polypeptide(L)'
;IVFTNWCFDLLHVGHIRYLFEAKQLGDILIVGLNSDKSVREIKGQNRPINSFEDRAILLSALDSVDLVIMFEEQTPENLIKRIVPDILVKGGDYKIEDIVGHQTVIENGGKVKTLNFHEGYSSTRYANKINKP
;
A
#
# COMPACT_ATOMS: atom_id res chain seq x y z
N ILE A 1 1.10 -15.80 1.00
CA ILE A 1 1.45 -14.41 1.33
C ILE A 1 0.78 -13.48 0.33
N VAL A 2 0.02 -12.53 0.84
CA VAL A 2 -0.55 -11.42 0.07
C VAL A 2 0.29 -10.19 0.34
N PHE A 3 0.65 -9.46 -0.70
CA PHE A 3 1.41 -8.22 -0.59
C PHE A 3 0.66 -7.07 -1.23
N THR A 4 0.67 -5.94 -0.56
CA THR A 4 0.25 -4.66 -1.12
C THR A 4 1.18 -3.56 -0.62
N ASN A 5 1.17 -2.42 -1.29
CA ASN A 5 1.96 -1.27 -0.87
C ASN A 5 1.19 0.02 -1.08
N TRP A 6 1.48 1.00 -0.23
CA TRP A 6 0.93 2.35 -0.34
C TRP A 6 1.66 3.29 0.62
N CYS A 7 1.41 4.59 0.47
CA CYS A 7 1.93 5.57 1.42
C CYS A 7 1.17 5.57 2.74
N PHE A 8 -0.13 5.36 2.70
CA PHE A 8 -1.02 5.35 3.88
C PHE A 8 -0.79 6.54 4.81
N ASP A 9 -0.70 7.74 4.22
CA ASP A 9 -0.36 8.95 4.99
C ASP A 9 -1.46 9.31 5.99
N LEU A 10 -2.69 9.33 5.54
CA LEU A 10 -3.86 9.48 6.40
C LEU A 10 -4.72 8.23 6.24
N LEU A 11 -4.71 7.37 7.24
CA LEU A 11 -5.50 6.14 7.24
C LEU A 11 -6.98 6.49 7.34
N HIS A 12 -7.80 5.92 6.47
CA HIS A 12 -9.24 6.15 6.45
C HIS A 12 -9.99 4.85 6.17
N VAL A 13 -11.32 4.92 6.25
CA VAL A 13 -12.18 3.73 6.10
C VAL A 13 -11.96 3.01 4.77
N GLY A 14 -11.69 3.73 3.70
CA GLY A 14 -11.39 3.13 2.40
C GLY A 14 -10.15 2.22 2.46
N HIS A 15 -9.09 2.66 3.15
CA HIS A 15 -7.89 1.84 3.38
C HIS A 15 -8.22 0.60 4.22
N ILE A 16 -9.01 0.76 5.28
CA ILE A 16 -9.37 -0.35 6.17
C ILE A 16 -10.13 -1.43 5.39
N ARG A 17 -11.11 -1.04 4.58
CA ARG A 17 -11.87 -1.97 3.74
C ARG A 17 -10.99 -2.67 2.71
N TYR A 18 -10.12 -1.91 2.07
CA TYR A 18 -9.16 -2.43 1.10
C TYR A 18 -8.25 -3.49 1.73
N LEU A 19 -7.68 -3.18 2.89
CA LEU A 19 -6.77 -4.10 3.58
C LEU A 19 -7.51 -5.35 4.07
N PHE A 20 -8.74 -5.20 4.53
CA PHE A 20 -9.58 -6.34 4.89
C PHE A 20 -9.81 -7.26 3.69
N GLU A 21 -10.19 -6.71 2.55
CA GLU A 21 -10.41 -7.48 1.31
C GLU A 21 -9.12 -8.15 0.85
N ALA A 22 -7.99 -7.45 0.91
CA ALA A 22 -6.69 -8.01 0.55
C ALA A 22 -6.33 -9.21 1.44
N LYS A 23 -6.55 -9.10 2.75
CA LYS A 23 -6.29 -10.19 3.69
C LYS A 23 -7.11 -11.44 3.36
N GLN A 24 -8.35 -11.26 2.91
CA GLN A 24 -9.22 -12.39 2.56
C GLN A 24 -8.72 -13.23 1.40
N LEU A 25 -7.77 -12.72 0.63
CA LEU A 25 -7.21 -13.44 -0.51
C LEU A 25 -6.16 -14.48 -0.12
N GLY A 26 -5.66 -14.45 1.12
CA GLY A 26 -4.67 -15.39 1.60
C GLY A 26 -4.60 -15.45 3.12
N ASP A 27 -3.50 -15.95 3.64
CA ASP A 27 -3.34 -16.17 5.08
C ASP A 27 -2.56 -15.06 5.78
N ILE A 28 -1.58 -14.48 5.09
CA ILE A 28 -0.69 -13.45 5.65
C ILE A 28 -0.71 -12.25 4.72
N LEU A 29 -1.02 -11.08 5.28
CA LEU A 29 -0.96 -9.81 4.54
C LEU A 29 0.26 -9.02 4.99
N ILE A 30 1.16 -8.77 4.04
CA ILE A 30 2.32 -7.91 4.21
C ILE A 30 2.06 -6.59 3.49
N VAL A 31 2.26 -5.48 4.20
CA VAL A 31 2.11 -4.14 3.65
C VAL A 31 3.49 -3.50 3.50
N GLY A 32 3.85 -3.16 2.27
CA GLY A 32 5.01 -2.32 2.00
C GLY A 32 4.63 -0.85 2.22
N LEU A 33 5.40 -0.16 3.04
CA LEU A 33 5.12 1.21 3.44
C LEU A 33 6.28 2.12 3.06
N ASN A 34 5.99 3.17 2.30
CA ASN A 34 7.00 4.13 1.86
C ASN A 34 7.61 4.87 3.05
N SER A 35 8.94 5.04 3.04
CA SER A 35 9.62 5.91 3.99
C SER A 35 9.15 7.36 3.83
N ASP A 36 9.43 8.21 4.82
CA ASP A 36 9.09 9.63 4.73
C ASP A 36 9.75 10.30 3.53
N LYS A 37 11.01 9.98 3.28
CA LYS A 37 11.74 10.49 2.11
C LYS A 37 11.07 10.09 0.81
N SER A 38 10.69 8.83 0.67
CA SER A 38 10.01 8.32 -0.51
C SER A 38 8.66 9.00 -0.73
N VAL A 39 7.90 9.24 0.34
CA VAL A 39 6.62 9.96 0.25
C VAL A 39 6.83 11.39 -0.24
N ARG A 40 7.86 12.09 0.28
CA ARG A 40 8.17 13.45 -0.19
C ARG A 40 8.52 13.48 -1.67
N GLU A 41 9.29 12.54 -2.13
CA GLU A 41 9.67 12.44 -3.55
C GLU A 41 8.47 12.19 -4.47
N ILE A 42 7.49 11.43 -4.00
CA ILE A 42 6.29 11.08 -4.78
C ILE A 42 5.20 12.14 -4.68
N LYS A 43 4.94 12.65 -3.48
CA LYS A 43 3.78 13.50 -3.18
C LYS A 43 4.10 14.96 -2.92
N GLY A 44 5.37 15.32 -2.77
CA GLY A 44 5.81 16.70 -2.55
C GLY A 44 6.25 17.00 -1.12
N GLN A 45 6.80 18.20 -0.91
CA GLN A 45 7.48 18.58 0.34
C GLN A 45 6.57 18.67 1.56
N ASN A 46 5.26 18.85 1.35
CA ASN A 46 4.30 18.95 2.46
C ASN A 46 3.81 17.58 2.96
N ARG A 47 4.34 16.51 2.42
CA ARG A 47 3.98 15.15 2.77
C ARG A 47 5.22 14.36 3.20
N PRO A 48 5.15 13.35 4.10
CA PRO A 48 3.90 12.88 4.70
C PRO A 48 3.42 13.82 5.82
N ILE A 49 2.13 13.75 6.13
CA ILE A 49 1.55 14.41 7.31
C ILE A 49 1.89 13.59 8.56
N ASN A 50 1.77 12.28 8.48
CA ASN A 50 2.18 11.36 9.53
C ASN A 50 3.54 10.74 9.22
N SER A 51 4.42 10.67 10.24
CA SER A 51 5.71 10.02 10.12
C SER A 51 5.55 8.54 9.78
N PHE A 52 6.63 7.94 9.26
CA PHE A 52 6.64 6.49 9.01
C PHE A 52 6.26 5.70 10.28
N GLU A 53 6.83 6.06 11.43
CA GLU A 53 6.56 5.36 12.69
C GLU A 53 5.07 5.39 13.03
N ASP A 54 4.44 6.55 12.94
CA ASP A 54 3.01 6.68 13.21
C ASP A 54 2.16 5.89 12.22
N ARG A 55 2.50 5.97 10.94
CA ARG A 55 1.80 5.21 9.90
C ARG A 55 1.93 3.70 10.11
N ALA A 56 3.13 3.24 10.46
CA ALA A 56 3.38 1.83 10.73
C ALA A 56 2.62 1.34 11.96
N ILE A 57 2.57 2.14 13.03
CA ILE A 57 1.82 1.79 14.24
C ILE A 57 0.33 1.66 13.92
N LEU A 58 -0.24 2.62 13.20
CA LEU A 58 -1.66 2.58 12.83
C LEU A 58 -1.99 1.35 11.99
N LEU A 59 -1.17 1.02 11.00
CA LEU A 59 -1.37 -0.17 10.19
C LEU A 59 -1.21 -1.45 10.98
N SER A 60 -0.21 -1.52 11.83
CA SER A 60 0.07 -2.72 12.64
C SER A 60 -1.02 -3.00 13.67
N ALA A 61 -1.81 -2.01 14.03
CA ALA A 61 -2.95 -2.18 14.94
C ALA A 61 -4.17 -2.82 14.28
N LEU A 62 -4.19 -2.93 12.96
CA LEU A 62 -5.30 -3.53 12.22
C LEU A 62 -5.17 -5.04 12.18
N ASP A 63 -6.26 -5.75 12.49
CA ASP A 63 -6.30 -7.21 12.44
C ASP A 63 -5.91 -7.77 11.06
N SER A 64 -6.25 -7.04 10.00
CA SER A 64 -6.00 -7.48 8.64
C SER A 64 -4.51 -7.48 8.27
N VAL A 65 -3.67 -6.70 8.97
CA VAL A 65 -2.27 -6.52 8.64
C VAL A 65 -1.39 -7.38 9.55
N ASP A 66 -0.62 -8.26 8.96
CA ASP A 66 0.27 -9.16 9.70
C ASP A 66 1.68 -8.59 9.83
N LEU A 67 2.15 -7.86 8.84
CA LEU A 67 3.50 -7.31 8.84
C LEU A 67 3.56 -6.03 8.01
N VAL A 68 4.30 -5.04 8.52
CA VAL A 68 4.60 -3.79 7.79
C VAL A 68 6.09 -3.73 7.54
N ILE A 69 6.49 -3.52 6.30
CA ILE A 69 7.90 -3.41 5.90
C ILE A 69 8.14 -2.08 5.20
N MET A 70 9.14 -1.34 5.65
CA MET A 70 9.54 -0.08 5.02
C MET A 70 10.31 -0.31 3.73
N PHE A 71 10.07 0.53 2.73
CA PHE A 71 10.95 0.65 1.57
C PHE A 71 11.20 2.13 1.25
N GLU A 72 12.42 2.43 0.81
CA GLU A 72 12.85 3.82 0.55
C GLU A 72 12.77 4.19 -0.92
N GLU A 73 12.75 3.22 -1.80
CA GLU A 73 12.65 3.44 -3.24
C GLU A 73 11.28 3.99 -3.63
N GLN A 74 11.18 4.59 -4.80
CA GLN A 74 9.90 5.11 -5.28
C GLN A 74 8.91 4.01 -5.60
N THR A 75 9.38 2.81 -5.93
CA THR A 75 8.54 1.64 -6.21
C THR A 75 8.93 0.48 -5.31
N PRO A 76 8.00 -0.44 -5.03
CA PRO A 76 8.28 -1.60 -4.18
C PRO A 76 8.92 -2.78 -4.94
N GLU A 77 9.45 -2.57 -6.13
CA GLU A 77 9.94 -3.66 -6.99
C GLU A 77 10.97 -4.55 -6.29
N ASN A 78 11.99 -3.94 -5.66
CA ASN A 78 13.03 -4.71 -4.97
C ASN A 78 12.47 -5.49 -3.78
N LEU A 79 11.55 -4.90 -3.04
CA LEU A 79 10.89 -5.56 -1.92
C LEU A 79 10.08 -6.76 -2.40
N ILE A 80 9.32 -6.60 -3.48
CA ILE A 80 8.53 -7.68 -4.07
C ILE A 80 9.44 -8.82 -4.54
N LYS A 81 10.58 -8.51 -5.14
CA LYS A 81 11.56 -9.52 -5.57
C LYS A 81 12.13 -10.31 -4.40
N ARG A 82 12.23 -9.70 -3.23
CA ARG A 82 12.74 -10.38 -2.02
C ARG A 82 11.66 -11.21 -1.33
N ILE A 83 10.42 -10.73 -1.30
CA ILE A 83 9.30 -11.41 -0.64
C ILE A 83 8.75 -12.53 -1.52
N VAL A 84 8.66 -12.30 -2.82
CA VAL A 84 8.00 -13.20 -3.79
C VAL A 84 6.63 -13.62 -3.29
N PRO A 85 5.68 -12.68 -3.18
CA PRO A 85 4.37 -13.00 -2.65
C PRO A 85 3.59 -13.94 -3.58
N ASP A 86 2.66 -14.68 -3.02
CA ASP A 86 1.73 -15.51 -3.81
C ASP A 86 0.70 -14.67 -4.53
N ILE A 87 0.28 -13.57 -3.91
CA ILE A 87 -0.71 -12.66 -4.47
C ILE A 87 -0.22 -11.22 -4.27
N LEU A 88 -0.11 -10.49 -5.38
CA LEU A 88 0.19 -9.06 -5.39
C LEU A 88 -1.12 -8.32 -5.63
N VAL A 89 -1.47 -7.41 -4.73
CA VAL A 89 -2.73 -6.67 -4.77
C VAL A 89 -2.46 -5.18 -4.98
N LYS A 90 -3.22 -4.58 -5.89
CA LYS A 90 -3.20 -3.14 -6.13
C LYS A 90 -4.62 -2.60 -6.17
N GLY A 91 -4.84 -1.43 -5.60
CA GLY A 91 -6.14 -0.75 -5.67
C GLY A 91 -6.29 0.05 -6.95
N GLY A 92 -7.49 0.03 -7.53
CA GLY A 92 -7.82 0.84 -8.70
C GLY A 92 -7.85 0.08 -10.02
N ASP A 93 -8.04 0.83 -11.10
CA ASP A 93 -8.16 0.30 -12.47
C ASP A 93 -6.79 0.25 -13.15
N TYR A 94 -5.96 -0.69 -12.70
CA TYR A 94 -4.67 -0.94 -13.36
C TYR A 94 -4.77 -2.15 -14.28
N LYS A 95 -4.07 -2.07 -15.41
CA LYS A 95 -3.75 -3.27 -16.17
C LYS A 95 -2.67 -4.02 -15.42
N ILE A 96 -2.74 -5.34 -15.43
CA ILE A 96 -1.77 -6.19 -14.71
C ILE A 96 -0.34 -5.84 -15.13
N GLU A 97 -0.10 -5.59 -16.42
CA GLU A 97 1.22 -5.26 -16.96
C GLU A 97 1.78 -3.94 -16.42
N ASP A 98 0.93 -3.05 -15.94
CA ASP A 98 1.33 -1.75 -15.40
C ASP A 98 1.60 -1.78 -13.90
N ILE A 99 1.33 -2.91 -13.24
CA ILE A 99 1.57 -3.06 -11.81
C ILE A 99 3.03 -3.46 -11.57
N VAL A 100 3.74 -2.64 -10.79
CA VAL A 100 5.12 -2.90 -10.43
C VAL A 100 5.24 -4.24 -9.72
N GLY A 101 6.16 -5.09 -10.16
CA GLY A 101 6.39 -6.40 -9.58
C GLY A 101 5.55 -7.54 -10.16
N HIS A 102 4.64 -7.24 -11.08
CA HIS A 102 3.76 -8.27 -11.68
C HIS A 102 4.55 -9.41 -12.28
N GLN A 103 5.62 -9.11 -13.00
CA GLN A 103 6.43 -10.12 -13.68
C GLN A 103 7.06 -11.11 -12.69
N THR A 104 7.65 -10.60 -11.62
CA THR A 104 8.24 -11.44 -10.57
C THR A 104 7.21 -12.40 -9.99
N VAL A 105 6.02 -11.90 -9.67
CA VAL A 105 4.95 -12.70 -9.06
C VAL A 105 4.45 -13.77 -10.03
N ILE A 106 4.17 -13.40 -11.26
CA ILE A 106 3.64 -14.34 -12.27
C ILE A 106 4.66 -15.41 -12.63
N GLU A 107 5.93 -15.03 -12.82
CA GLU A 107 7.00 -15.98 -13.14
C GLU A 107 7.21 -17.01 -12.02
N ASN A 108 6.87 -16.68 -10.80
CA ASN A 108 6.97 -17.59 -9.66
C ASN A 108 5.66 -18.30 -9.32
N GLY A 109 4.70 -18.28 -10.24
CA GLY A 109 3.44 -19.01 -10.10
C GLY A 109 2.38 -18.29 -9.28
N GLY A 110 2.61 -17.04 -8.89
CA GLY A 110 1.65 -16.25 -8.14
C GLY A 110 0.62 -15.54 -9.03
N LYS A 111 -0.23 -14.76 -8.39
CA LYS A 111 -1.32 -14.03 -9.04
C LYS A 111 -1.24 -12.55 -8.74
N VAL A 112 -1.70 -11.72 -9.67
CA VAL A 112 -1.83 -10.29 -9.49
C VAL A 112 -3.32 -9.95 -9.55
N LYS A 113 -3.81 -9.22 -8.55
CA LYS A 113 -5.22 -8.85 -8.44
C LYS A 113 -5.38 -7.36 -8.19
N THR A 114 -6.44 -6.79 -8.74
CA THR A 114 -6.84 -5.42 -8.46
C THR A 114 -8.11 -5.43 -7.61
N LEU A 115 -8.20 -4.49 -6.68
CA LEU A 115 -9.39 -4.28 -5.87
C LEU A 115 -9.92 -2.88 -6.15
N ASN A 116 -11.25 -2.74 -6.12
CA ASN A 116 -11.89 -1.46 -6.37
C ASN A 116 -11.60 -0.46 -5.24
N PHE A 117 -11.42 0.81 -5.60
CA PHE A 117 -11.39 1.87 -4.62
C PHE A 117 -12.80 2.10 -4.05
N HIS A 118 -12.84 2.42 -2.76
CA HIS A 118 -14.07 2.90 -2.12
C HIS A 118 -14.16 4.41 -2.36
N GLU A 119 -15.12 4.84 -3.18
CA GLU A 119 -15.31 6.23 -3.56
C GLU A 119 -15.45 7.15 -2.35
N GLY A 120 -14.94 8.38 -2.49
CA GLY A 120 -15.04 9.40 -1.47
C GLY A 120 -13.93 9.34 -0.42
N TYR A 121 -13.05 8.34 -0.45
CA TYR A 121 -11.96 8.20 0.51
C TYR A 121 -10.61 8.30 -0.18
N SER A 122 -9.78 9.25 0.25
CA SER A 122 -8.36 9.33 -0.13
C SER A 122 -7.58 10.15 0.88
N SER A 123 -6.30 9.82 1.08
CA SER A 123 -5.42 10.58 1.96
C SER A 123 -5.24 12.01 1.46
N THR A 124 -5.10 12.19 0.16
CA THR A 124 -4.97 13.53 -0.44
C THR A 124 -6.21 14.37 -0.21
N ARG A 125 -7.41 13.79 -0.37
CA ARG A 125 -8.67 14.49 -0.11
C ARG A 125 -8.76 14.97 1.34
N TYR A 126 -8.42 14.10 2.30
CA TYR A 126 -8.41 14.46 3.72
C TYR A 126 -7.38 15.54 4.03
N ALA A 127 -6.16 15.41 3.48
CA ALA A 127 -5.12 16.41 3.65
C ALA A 127 -5.54 17.79 3.11
N ASN A 128 -6.13 17.83 1.93
CA ASN A 128 -6.62 19.06 1.32
C ASN A 128 -7.73 19.69 2.14
N LYS A 129 -8.62 18.89 2.70
CA LYS A 129 -9.71 19.38 3.56
C LYS A 129 -9.17 20.03 4.83
N ILE A 130 -8.14 19.46 5.43
CA ILE A 130 -7.51 20.00 6.65
C ILE A 130 -6.76 21.31 6.35
N ASN A 131 -6.07 21.39 5.21
CA ASN A 131 -5.23 22.52 4.82
C ASN A 131 -6.00 23.66 4.16
N LYS A 132 -7.27 23.56 3.96
CA LYS A 132 -8.10 24.64 3.45
C LYS A 132 -8.26 25.73 4.52
N PRO A 133 -8.04 27.01 4.15
CA PRO A 133 -8.29 28.12 5.05
C PRO A 133 -9.77 28.24 5.39
#